data_eb4c730ade4a7928a3f56a4bbf0d1ae1
#
_entry.id   eb4c730ade4a7928a3f56a4bbf0d1ae1
#
_cell.length_a   1.000
_cell.length_b   1.000
_cell.length_c   1.000
_cell.angle_alpha   90.00
_cell.angle_beta   90.00
_cell.angle_gamma   90.00
#
_symmetry.space_group_name_H-M   'P 1'
#
loop_
_entity.id
_entity.type
_entity.pdbx_description
1 polymer ?
#
loop_
_entity_poly.entity_id
_entity_poly.type
_entity_poly.pdbx_seq_one_letter_code
_entity_poly.pdbx_strand_id
1 'polypeptide(L)'
;RKALGADDKLIYEQGCSWVERTLIQSVFSQCKSAAGQGFTARYWNNVKHEGDPVTTTQVTTPFRFCTSGATVFAPGVNLTDFSATYNSVLTPEQSGEVVFEIYTYGSGRLRINGEEVKRFSNMHGGRSLNYTLQVKAGTPYEIELDFEYFRSDAQLNFDIGFKQKVDINASVARVKDADIVVFASGVSPVLEGEEMGVNLPGFKGGDRTDIELPAIQRELISALHRAGKKIILVNCSGSPIALEPETKNCEAILQAWYPGQQGGTAVAEVLFGDYNPGGRLPVTFYRNMSQLPDFEDYNMTGRTYRYMTQQPLFPFGYGLSYTTFDYGKLSLDKEQIKQGEPLKLAVSVTNSGQRDGEEVVQVYLKKQDDAEGPGKTLRAFKRVYIPAGKSVNVEFDLKDKELEWWDAQSNTMRVCAGKYDIMVGRSSQDQDLQRGSFVIE
;
A
#
# COMPACT_ATOMS: atom_id res chain seq x y z
N ARG A 1 0.18 16.03 -12.27
CA ARG A 1 0.06 17.24 -13.11
C ARG A 1 1.40 17.72 -13.68
N LYS A 2 2.52 17.66 -12.91
CA LYS A 2 3.83 18.14 -13.38
C LYS A 2 4.38 17.34 -14.58
N ALA A 3 4.04 16.07 -14.69
CA ALA A 3 4.49 15.17 -15.75
C ALA A 3 3.61 15.21 -17.02
N LEU A 4 2.46 15.89 -16.97
CA LEU A 4 1.55 16.03 -18.12
C LEU A 4 2.02 17.14 -19.05
N GLY A 5 1.90 16.93 -20.35
CA GLY A 5 2.13 17.95 -21.37
C GLY A 5 1.09 19.07 -21.34
N ALA A 6 1.34 20.14 -22.07
CA ALA A 6 0.47 21.32 -22.11
C ALA A 6 -0.95 21.01 -22.63
N ASP A 7 -1.06 20.03 -23.53
CA ASP A 7 -2.31 19.63 -24.18
C ASP A 7 -3.02 18.47 -23.45
N ASP A 8 -2.39 17.89 -22.43
CA ASP A 8 -2.95 16.78 -21.69
C ASP A 8 -4.04 17.24 -20.71
N LYS A 9 -5.19 16.54 -20.71
CA LYS A 9 -6.30 16.79 -19.81
C LYS A 9 -6.32 15.77 -18.68
N LEU A 10 -6.25 16.24 -17.45
CA LEU A 10 -6.43 15.42 -16.27
C LEU A 10 -7.88 15.49 -15.79
N ILE A 11 -8.57 14.35 -15.78
CA ILE A 11 -9.89 14.17 -15.19
C ILE A 11 -9.70 13.46 -13.85
N TYR A 12 -10.21 14.05 -12.76
CA TYR A 12 -10.27 13.41 -11.45
C TYR A 12 -11.68 12.90 -11.21
N GLU A 13 -11.77 11.63 -10.85
CA GLU A 13 -13.03 10.96 -10.47
C GLU A 13 -12.78 10.13 -9.22
N GLN A 14 -13.61 10.34 -8.19
CA GLN A 14 -13.52 9.57 -6.95
C GLN A 14 -13.87 8.09 -7.18
N GLY A 15 -14.80 7.82 -8.10
CA GLY A 15 -15.19 6.47 -8.51
C GLY A 15 -16.00 5.70 -7.48
N CYS A 16 -15.33 5.14 -6.49
CA CYS A 16 -15.97 4.36 -5.43
C CYS A 16 -15.26 4.57 -4.07
N SER A 17 -15.87 4.04 -3.01
CA SER A 17 -15.24 3.94 -1.69
C SER A 17 -14.28 2.74 -1.64
N TRP A 18 -13.62 2.55 -0.49
CA TRP A 18 -12.74 1.40 -0.27
C TRP A 18 -13.48 0.06 -0.36
N VAL A 19 -14.61 -0.08 0.38
CA VAL A 19 -15.34 -1.34 0.53
C VAL A 19 -16.84 -1.14 0.36
N GLU A 20 -17.38 -0.05 0.87
CA GLU A 20 -18.83 0.19 0.91
C GLU A 20 -19.40 0.62 -0.45
N ARG A 21 -20.69 0.39 -0.65
CA ARG A 21 -21.43 0.86 -1.84
C ARG A 21 -21.94 2.29 -1.72
N THR A 22 -21.37 3.04 -0.77
CA THR A 22 -21.63 4.46 -0.56
C THR A 22 -20.32 5.23 -0.51
N LEU A 23 -20.34 6.46 -0.94
CA LEU A 23 -19.22 7.40 -0.84
C LEU A 23 -19.70 8.72 -0.26
N ILE A 24 -18.81 9.50 0.29
CA ILE A 24 -19.08 10.85 0.75
C ILE A 24 -18.60 11.80 -0.35
N GLN A 25 -19.54 12.51 -0.94
CA GLN A 25 -19.22 13.60 -1.86
C GLN A 25 -18.96 14.85 -1.04
N SER A 26 -17.70 15.24 -0.93
CA SER A 26 -17.30 16.39 -0.12
C SER A 26 -17.94 17.68 -0.61
N VAL A 27 -18.47 18.43 0.34
CA VAL A 27 -18.97 19.80 0.18
C VAL A 27 -18.13 20.80 0.98
N PHE A 28 -16.92 20.45 1.32
CA PHE A 28 -16.00 21.31 2.07
C PHE A 28 -15.78 22.67 1.37
N SER A 29 -15.85 22.70 0.04
CA SER A 29 -15.79 23.93 -0.76
C SER A 29 -16.97 24.86 -0.55
N GLN A 30 -18.08 24.42 0.06
CA GLN A 30 -19.23 25.23 0.41
C GLN A 30 -19.11 25.85 1.83
N CYS A 31 -18.03 25.53 2.53
CA CYS A 31 -17.72 26.10 3.83
C CYS A 31 -16.95 27.43 3.68
N LYS A 32 -17.38 28.46 4.41
CA LYS A 32 -16.70 29.76 4.44
C LYS A 32 -16.62 30.27 5.87
N SER A 33 -15.44 30.71 6.28
CA SER A 33 -15.21 31.42 7.52
C SER A 33 -15.18 32.95 7.30
N ALA A 34 -15.08 33.72 8.35
CA ALA A 34 -14.88 35.16 8.23
C ALA A 34 -13.58 35.56 7.48
N ALA A 35 -12.57 34.69 7.48
CA ALA A 35 -11.30 34.88 6.77
C ALA A 35 -11.33 34.40 5.30
N GLY A 36 -12.43 33.80 4.83
CA GLY A 36 -12.60 33.34 3.46
C GLY A 36 -12.97 31.87 3.36
N GLN A 37 -12.63 31.25 2.23
CA GLN A 37 -12.97 29.87 1.90
C GLN A 37 -12.41 28.87 2.92
N GLY A 38 -13.23 27.90 3.38
CA GLY A 38 -12.85 26.83 4.30
C GLY A 38 -13.00 27.23 5.78
N PHE A 39 -12.11 26.74 6.62
CA PHE A 39 -12.14 26.92 8.08
C PHE A 39 -11.03 27.83 8.54
N THR A 40 -11.35 28.74 9.47
CA THR A 40 -10.35 29.42 10.29
C THR A 40 -9.94 28.49 11.44
N ALA A 41 -8.67 28.13 11.51
CA ALA A 41 -8.08 27.29 12.55
C ALA A 41 -7.23 28.14 13.49
N ARG A 42 -7.48 28.05 14.79
CA ARG A 42 -6.71 28.67 15.85
C ARG A 42 -6.06 27.61 16.70
N TYR A 43 -4.81 27.80 17.11
CA TYR A 43 -4.03 26.80 17.84
C TYR A 43 -3.43 27.38 19.10
N TRP A 44 -3.38 26.58 20.18
CA TRP A 44 -2.78 26.90 21.45
C TRP A 44 -1.78 25.82 21.86
N ASN A 45 -0.65 26.22 22.45
CA ASN A 45 0.33 25.30 23.03
C ASN A 45 -0.04 24.89 24.46
N ASN A 46 -1.31 24.61 24.70
CA ASN A 46 -1.89 24.01 25.89
C ASN A 46 -3.21 23.30 25.51
N VAL A 47 -3.68 22.37 26.34
CA VAL A 47 -4.88 21.55 26.06
C VAL A 47 -6.21 22.25 26.43
N LYS A 48 -6.19 23.48 26.95
CA LYS A 48 -7.39 24.14 27.50
C LYS A 48 -7.85 25.36 26.69
N HIS A 49 -7.22 25.66 25.56
CA HIS A 49 -7.45 26.88 24.75
C HIS A 49 -7.23 28.19 25.57
N GLU A 50 -6.30 28.19 26.55
CA GLU A 50 -6.04 29.32 27.40
C GLU A 50 -5.06 30.31 26.74
N GLY A 51 -5.33 31.61 26.93
CA GLY A 51 -4.53 32.71 26.38
C GLY A 51 -4.79 33.00 24.90
N ASP A 52 -3.92 33.76 24.29
CA ASP A 52 -3.97 34.04 22.85
C ASP A 52 -3.50 32.84 22.05
N PRO A 53 -4.10 32.54 20.86
CA PRO A 53 -3.64 31.48 19.98
C PRO A 53 -2.21 31.77 19.49
N VAL A 54 -1.34 30.75 19.52
CA VAL A 54 0.06 30.87 19.04
C VAL A 54 0.11 31.05 17.52
N THR A 55 -0.90 30.59 16.82
CA THR A 55 -1.05 30.80 15.37
C THR A 55 -2.50 30.65 14.94
N THR A 56 -2.82 31.33 13.84
CA THR A 56 -4.11 31.19 13.15
C THR A 56 -3.86 30.91 11.68
N THR A 57 -4.52 29.91 11.13
CA THR A 57 -4.37 29.53 9.72
C THR A 57 -5.74 29.40 9.04
N GLN A 58 -5.74 29.37 7.70
CA GLN A 58 -6.92 29.08 6.91
C GLN A 58 -6.77 27.67 6.30
N VAL A 59 -7.74 26.80 6.53
CA VAL A 59 -7.78 25.45 5.99
C VAL A 59 -8.85 25.39 4.91
N THR A 60 -8.42 25.25 3.66
CA THR A 60 -9.30 25.36 2.47
C THR A 60 -9.70 24.04 1.84
N THR A 61 -9.19 22.93 2.36
CA THR A 61 -9.47 21.57 1.90
C THR A 61 -9.78 20.67 3.10
N PRO A 62 -10.44 19.54 2.94
CA PRO A 62 -10.57 18.53 3.99
C PRO A 62 -9.22 18.28 4.66
N PHE A 63 -9.17 18.32 5.97
CA PHE A 63 -7.89 18.23 6.67
C PHE A 63 -7.57 16.82 7.11
N ARG A 64 -6.25 16.53 7.07
CA ARG A 64 -5.66 15.27 7.45
C ARG A 64 -4.38 15.56 8.20
N PHE A 65 -4.53 15.94 9.47
CA PHE A 65 -3.43 16.31 10.35
C PHE A 65 -2.95 15.12 11.17
N CYS A 66 -1.64 15.03 11.33
CA CYS A 66 -1.00 13.99 12.13
C CYS A 66 0.32 14.50 12.66
N THR A 67 0.68 14.19 13.92
CA THR A 67 1.98 14.54 14.49
C THR A 67 3.03 13.43 14.34
N SER A 68 2.68 12.29 13.76
CA SER A 68 3.65 11.25 13.44
C SER A 68 4.77 11.76 12.53
N GLY A 69 6.00 11.31 12.77
CA GLY A 69 7.17 11.80 12.03
C GLY A 69 7.57 13.24 12.40
N ALA A 70 7.21 13.71 13.59
CA ALA A 70 7.49 15.06 14.09
C ALA A 70 6.88 16.20 13.23
N THR A 71 5.75 15.93 12.59
CA THR A 71 4.97 16.91 11.84
C THR A 71 4.04 17.68 12.78
N VAL A 72 3.97 18.99 12.69
CA VAL A 72 3.07 19.83 13.48
C VAL A 72 1.79 20.16 12.71
N PHE A 73 0.67 20.41 13.39
CA PHE A 73 -0.61 20.78 12.76
C PHE A 73 -0.53 22.15 12.06
N ALA A 74 0.27 23.07 12.59
CA ALA A 74 0.60 24.34 11.96
C ALA A 74 1.94 24.87 12.49
N PRO A 75 2.61 25.79 11.76
CA PRO A 75 3.85 26.40 12.24
C PRO A 75 3.70 27.04 13.63
N GLY A 76 4.61 26.71 14.55
CA GLY A 76 4.60 27.20 15.93
C GLY A 76 3.75 26.39 16.92
N VAL A 77 2.99 25.38 16.44
CA VAL A 77 2.23 24.47 17.29
C VAL A 77 3.13 23.36 17.81
N ASN A 78 3.00 23.02 19.08
CA ASN A 78 3.72 21.91 19.70
C ASN A 78 3.31 20.55 19.10
N LEU A 79 4.19 19.56 19.23
CA LEU A 79 3.87 18.15 18.90
C LEU A 79 2.95 17.52 19.95
N THR A 80 3.02 18.00 21.19
CA THR A 80 2.24 17.52 22.34
C THR A 80 1.65 18.71 23.10
N ASP A 81 0.67 18.48 23.93
CA ASP A 81 0.07 19.48 24.81
C ASP A 81 -0.42 20.72 24.06
N PHE A 82 -1.23 20.47 23.04
CA PHE A 82 -1.83 21.53 22.23
C PHE A 82 -3.34 21.34 22.08
N SER A 83 -3.99 22.42 21.69
CA SER A 83 -5.41 22.40 21.30
C SER A 83 -5.64 23.25 20.07
N ALA A 84 -6.77 23.02 19.42
CA ALA A 84 -7.17 23.74 18.22
C ALA A 84 -8.70 23.94 18.18
N THR A 85 -9.13 25.03 17.57
CA THR A 85 -10.54 25.27 17.22
C THR A 85 -10.64 25.59 15.74
N TYR A 86 -11.53 24.92 15.04
CA TYR A 86 -11.81 25.10 13.61
C TYR A 86 -13.20 25.65 13.45
N ASN A 87 -13.35 26.86 12.87
CA ASN A 87 -14.64 27.52 12.70
C ASN A 87 -14.94 27.79 11.23
N SER A 88 -16.17 27.52 10.82
CA SER A 88 -16.69 27.81 9.48
C SER A 88 -18.21 27.93 9.48
N VAL A 89 -18.77 28.32 8.34
CA VAL A 89 -20.21 28.29 8.05
C VAL A 89 -20.39 27.46 6.79
N LEU A 90 -21.13 26.36 6.88
CA LEU A 90 -21.58 25.59 5.73
C LEU A 90 -22.88 26.19 5.20
N THR A 91 -22.92 26.56 3.93
CA THR A 91 -24.16 26.91 3.22
C THR A 91 -24.37 25.91 2.09
N PRO A 92 -25.14 24.83 2.32
CA PRO A 92 -25.26 23.76 1.33
C PRO A 92 -26.08 24.20 0.10
N GLU A 93 -25.66 23.83 -1.08
CA GLU A 93 -26.34 24.11 -2.35
C GLU A 93 -27.56 23.22 -2.56
N GLN A 94 -27.66 22.10 -1.86
CA GLN A 94 -28.79 21.16 -1.92
C GLN A 94 -29.23 20.71 -0.52
N SER A 95 -30.52 20.33 -0.40
CA SER A 95 -31.04 19.75 0.84
C SER A 95 -30.77 18.26 0.90
N GLY A 96 -30.59 17.71 2.10
CA GLY A 96 -30.39 16.28 2.30
C GLY A 96 -29.55 15.95 3.54
N GLU A 97 -29.09 14.71 3.60
CA GLU A 97 -28.30 14.20 4.69
C GLU A 97 -26.80 14.47 4.45
N VAL A 98 -26.18 15.27 5.31
CA VAL A 98 -24.74 15.55 5.30
C VAL A 98 -24.07 14.79 6.44
N VAL A 99 -22.96 14.17 6.14
CA VAL A 99 -22.11 13.48 7.12
C VAL A 99 -20.88 14.33 7.41
N PHE A 100 -20.64 14.59 8.68
CA PHE A 100 -19.39 15.10 9.20
C PHE A 100 -18.50 13.90 9.52
N GLU A 101 -17.49 13.67 8.69
CA GLU A 101 -16.53 12.58 8.89
C GLU A 101 -15.42 13.05 9.81
N ILE A 102 -15.29 12.40 10.97
CA ILE A 102 -14.25 12.67 11.95
C ILE A 102 -13.49 11.38 12.18
N TYR A 103 -12.21 11.36 11.82
CA TYR A 103 -11.30 10.30 12.23
C TYR A 103 -10.24 10.93 13.12
N THR A 104 -10.13 10.46 14.35
CA THR A 104 -9.30 11.14 15.34
C THR A 104 -8.54 10.17 16.25
N TYR A 105 -7.37 10.64 16.63
CA TYR A 105 -6.60 10.21 17.80
C TYR A 105 -6.37 11.47 18.64
N GLY A 106 -7.27 11.70 19.57
CA GLY A 106 -7.39 12.88 20.39
C GLY A 106 -8.80 13.05 20.97
N SER A 107 -9.03 14.13 21.70
CA SER A 107 -10.30 14.49 22.29
C SER A 107 -10.83 15.77 21.65
N GLY A 108 -12.15 15.99 21.75
CA GLY A 108 -12.75 17.20 21.23
C GLY A 108 -14.27 17.13 21.16
N ARG A 109 -14.85 18.08 20.45
CA ARG A 109 -16.29 18.19 20.27
C ARG A 109 -16.63 18.93 18.98
N LEU A 110 -17.73 18.51 18.37
CA LEU A 110 -18.35 19.19 17.25
C LEU A 110 -19.59 19.93 17.75
N ARG A 111 -19.68 21.21 17.42
CA ARG A 111 -20.88 22.03 17.62
C ARG A 111 -21.44 22.50 16.27
N ILE A 112 -22.77 22.52 16.18
CA ILE A 112 -23.49 23.07 15.03
C ILE A 112 -24.46 24.10 15.56
N ASN A 113 -24.40 25.34 15.06
CA ASN A 113 -25.21 26.47 15.53
C ASN A 113 -25.12 26.67 17.06
N GLY A 114 -23.93 26.48 17.64
CA GLY A 114 -23.67 26.60 19.07
C GLY A 114 -24.06 25.38 19.92
N GLU A 115 -24.84 24.43 19.39
CA GLU A 115 -25.23 23.20 20.08
C GLU A 115 -24.15 22.12 19.95
N GLU A 116 -23.75 21.49 21.05
CA GLU A 116 -22.84 20.34 21.03
C GLU A 116 -23.56 19.10 20.52
N VAL A 117 -23.23 18.68 19.30
CA VAL A 117 -23.86 17.53 18.61
C VAL A 117 -23.04 16.25 18.72
N LYS A 118 -21.75 16.36 18.98
CA LYS A 118 -20.85 15.22 19.16
C LYS A 118 -19.68 15.57 20.07
N ARG A 119 -19.43 14.73 21.08
CA ARG A 119 -18.22 14.76 21.90
C ARG A 119 -17.44 13.49 21.68
N PHE A 120 -16.12 13.57 21.67
CA PHE A 120 -15.25 12.42 21.52
C PHE A 120 -14.03 12.55 22.43
N SER A 121 -13.56 11.38 22.89
CA SER A 121 -12.30 11.23 23.60
C SER A 121 -11.70 9.90 23.18
N ASN A 122 -10.63 9.95 22.44
CA ASN A 122 -9.95 8.76 21.93
C ASN A 122 -8.45 8.90 22.08
N MET A 123 -7.91 8.18 23.06
CA MET A 123 -6.51 8.23 23.45
C MET A 123 -5.73 6.95 23.11
N HIS A 124 -6.37 6.03 22.38
CA HIS A 124 -5.77 4.76 21.93
C HIS A 124 -6.23 4.44 20.50
N GLY A 125 -5.30 4.52 19.55
CA GLY A 125 -5.52 4.27 18.13
C GLY A 125 -6.48 5.27 17.46
N GLY A 126 -6.50 5.29 16.15
CA GLY A 126 -7.44 6.12 15.40
C GLY A 126 -8.87 5.57 15.41
N ARG A 127 -9.87 6.44 15.46
CA ARG A 127 -11.28 6.04 15.45
C ARG A 127 -12.13 6.96 14.60
N SER A 128 -13.04 6.35 13.79
CA SER A 128 -14.07 7.08 13.05
C SER A 128 -15.26 7.40 13.96
N LEU A 129 -15.68 8.66 13.98
CA LEU A 129 -16.72 9.20 14.87
C LEU A 129 -17.64 10.15 14.09
N ASN A 130 -18.35 9.62 13.10
CA ASN A 130 -19.17 10.42 12.21
C ASN A 130 -20.42 10.99 12.91
N TYR A 131 -20.87 12.16 12.43
CA TYR A 131 -22.14 12.77 12.81
C TYR A 131 -22.93 13.09 11.53
N THR A 132 -24.25 12.88 11.57
CA THR A 132 -25.15 13.10 10.43
C THR A 132 -26.15 14.20 10.74
N LEU A 133 -26.34 15.13 9.80
CA LEU A 133 -27.26 16.27 9.92
C LEU A 133 -28.12 16.36 8.67
N GLN A 134 -29.44 16.57 8.87
CA GLN A 134 -30.34 16.96 7.80
C GLN A 134 -30.23 18.46 7.54
N VAL A 135 -29.80 18.83 6.34
CA VAL A 135 -29.58 20.22 5.94
C VAL A 135 -30.61 20.68 4.89
N LYS A 136 -30.86 21.98 4.84
CA LYS A 136 -31.65 22.63 3.82
C LYS A 136 -30.78 23.50 2.92
N ALA A 137 -31.00 23.43 1.61
CA ALA A 137 -30.30 24.27 0.65
C ALA A 137 -30.39 25.76 1.01
N GLY A 138 -29.30 26.49 0.91
CA GLY A 138 -29.20 27.92 1.19
C GLY A 138 -29.28 28.31 2.67
N THR A 139 -29.48 27.37 3.60
CA THR A 139 -29.49 27.64 5.04
C THR A 139 -28.08 27.58 5.60
N PRO A 140 -27.58 28.63 6.28
CA PRO A 140 -26.27 28.59 6.87
C PRO A 140 -26.26 27.76 8.16
N TYR A 141 -25.21 26.96 8.36
CA TYR A 141 -24.92 26.17 9.55
C TYR A 141 -23.55 26.56 10.09
N GLU A 142 -23.52 27.14 11.27
CA GLU A 142 -22.25 27.44 11.97
C GLU A 142 -21.62 26.15 12.47
N ILE A 143 -20.34 25.94 12.16
CA ILE A 143 -19.59 24.75 12.53
C ILE A 143 -18.43 25.16 13.41
N GLU A 144 -18.30 24.52 14.56
CA GLU A 144 -17.16 24.64 15.45
C GLU A 144 -16.67 23.21 15.80
N LEU A 145 -15.41 22.93 15.50
CA LEU A 145 -14.76 21.68 15.87
C LEU A 145 -13.59 22.02 16.81
N ASP A 146 -13.67 21.60 18.07
CA ASP A 146 -12.58 21.66 19.03
C ASP A 146 -11.79 20.36 19.00
N PHE A 147 -10.47 20.47 19.18
CA PHE A 147 -9.55 19.34 19.27
C PHE A 147 -8.51 19.61 20.38
N GLU A 148 -8.22 18.58 21.15
CA GLU A 148 -7.28 18.62 22.27
C GLU A 148 -6.40 17.37 22.26
N TYR A 149 -5.11 17.53 22.49
CA TYR A 149 -4.19 16.42 22.59
C TYR A 149 -2.99 16.69 23.50
N PHE A 150 -2.59 15.71 24.31
CA PHE A 150 -1.50 15.83 25.28
C PHE A 150 -0.39 14.78 25.15
N ARG A 151 -0.41 13.96 24.08
CA ARG A 151 0.61 12.94 23.77
C ARG A 151 1.27 13.20 22.42
N SER A 152 2.09 12.24 21.93
CA SER A 152 2.94 12.42 20.74
C SER A 152 2.34 12.04 19.40
N ASP A 153 1.12 11.45 19.36
CA ASP A 153 0.57 10.83 18.14
C ASP A 153 -0.82 11.39 17.76
N ALA A 154 -0.99 12.71 17.89
CA ALA A 154 -2.24 13.36 17.51
C ALA A 154 -2.61 13.07 16.06
N GLN A 155 -3.88 12.79 15.83
CA GLN A 155 -4.44 12.70 14.48
C GLN A 155 -5.84 13.32 14.43
N LEU A 156 -6.10 14.10 13.40
CA LEU A 156 -7.41 14.66 13.10
C LEU A 156 -7.61 14.71 11.59
N ASN A 157 -8.50 13.85 11.08
CA ASN A 157 -9.03 13.95 9.72
C ASN A 157 -10.48 14.45 9.81
N PHE A 158 -10.84 15.37 8.95
CA PHE A 158 -12.18 15.95 8.94
C PHE A 158 -12.62 16.31 7.53
N ASP A 159 -13.82 15.88 7.16
CA ASP A 159 -14.50 16.26 5.94
C ASP A 159 -16.01 16.39 6.20
N ILE A 160 -16.71 17.05 5.29
CA ILE A 160 -18.16 17.21 5.32
C ILE A 160 -18.69 16.90 3.92
N GLY A 161 -19.69 16.01 3.82
CA GLY A 161 -20.21 15.67 2.50
C GLY A 161 -21.55 14.97 2.51
N PHE A 162 -22.17 14.92 1.35
CA PHE A 162 -23.41 14.15 1.13
C PHE A 162 -23.07 12.67 0.96
N LYS A 163 -23.77 11.82 1.71
CA LYS A 163 -23.67 10.37 1.53
C LYS A 163 -24.47 9.96 0.30
N GLN A 164 -23.80 9.36 -0.67
CA GLN A 164 -24.37 8.93 -1.93
C GLN A 164 -24.09 7.45 -2.19
N LYS A 165 -25.00 6.76 -2.88
CA LYS A 165 -24.74 5.43 -3.41
C LYS A 165 -23.75 5.55 -4.56
N VAL A 166 -22.79 4.60 -4.62
CA VAL A 166 -21.89 4.48 -5.76
C VAL A 166 -22.71 4.14 -7.00
N ASP A 167 -22.65 5.01 -8.00
CA ASP A 167 -23.21 4.77 -9.34
C ASP A 167 -22.04 4.49 -10.30
N ILE A 168 -21.80 3.19 -10.53
CA ILE A 168 -20.74 2.72 -11.42
C ILE A 168 -20.92 3.25 -12.84
N ASN A 169 -22.16 3.29 -13.36
CA ASN A 169 -22.42 3.76 -14.72
C ASN A 169 -22.12 5.25 -14.86
N ALA A 170 -22.52 6.05 -13.87
CA ALA A 170 -22.21 7.47 -13.85
C ALA A 170 -20.69 7.70 -13.75
N SER A 171 -19.96 6.93 -12.92
CA SER A 171 -18.48 7.02 -12.83
C SER A 171 -17.82 6.69 -14.16
N VAL A 172 -18.24 5.63 -14.84
CA VAL A 172 -17.74 5.28 -16.18
C VAL A 172 -18.06 6.39 -17.19
N ALA A 173 -19.26 6.95 -17.16
CA ALA A 173 -19.67 8.02 -18.08
C ALA A 173 -18.82 9.30 -17.90
N ARG A 174 -18.45 9.65 -16.67
CA ARG A 174 -17.62 10.83 -16.37
C ARG A 174 -16.20 10.74 -16.93
N VAL A 175 -15.69 9.52 -17.12
CA VAL A 175 -14.35 9.27 -17.70
C VAL A 175 -14.39 8.76 -19.15
N LYS A 176 -15.54 8.89 -19.82
CA LYS A 176 -15.73 8.38 -21.20
C LYS A 176 -14.70 8.91 -22.20
N ASP A 177 -14.27 10.16 -22.01
CA ASP A 177 -13.31 10.83 -22.90
C ASP A 177 -11.84 10.64 -22.48
N ALA A 178 -11.56 9.85 -21.42
CA ALA A 178 -10.20 9.54 -21.02
C ALA A 178 -9.61 8.42 -21.89
N ASP A 179 -8.40 8.59 -22.40
CA ASP A 179 -7.65 7.58 -23.14
C ASP A 179 -7.13 6.46 -22.22
N ILE A 180 -6.69 6.85 -21.04
CA ILE A 180 -6.12 5.96 -20.02
C ILE A 180 -6.76 6.29 -18.66
N VAL A 181 -7.12 5.27 -17.91
CA VAL A 181 -7.59 5.38 -16.53
C VAL A 181 -6.52 4.84 -15.59
N VAL A 182 -5.94 5.71 -14.77
CA VAL A 182 -5.09 5.27 -13.65
C VAL A 182 -6.01 5.03 -12.45
N PHE A 183 -6.23 3.77 -12.11
CA PHE A 183 -7.11 3.36 -11.04
C PHE A 183 -6.31 3.10 -9.76
N ALA A 184 -6.35 4.04 -8.82
CA ALA A 184 -5.80 3.85 -7.49
C ALA A 184 -6.74 2.96 -6.67
N SER A 185 -6.27 1.79 -6.27
CA SER A 185 -7.05 0.74 -5.62
C SER A 185 -6.38 0.20 -4.38
N GLY A 186 -6.98 -0.81 -3.80
CA GLY A 186 -6.43 -1.59 -2.70
C GLY A 186 -7.24 -1.42 -1.42
N VAL A 187 -6.55 -1.44 -0.31
CA VAL A 187 -7.11 -1.29 1.03
C VAL A 187 -6.38 -0.17 1.79
N SER A 188 -6.79 0.11 2.99
CA SER A 188 -6.25 1.22 3.78
C SER A 188 -5.83 0.73 5.17
N PRO A 189 -4.78 1.28 5.78
CA PRO A 189 -4.43 0.98 7.18
C PRO A 189 -5.56 1.20 8.19
N VAL A 190 -6.56 2.02 7.85
CA VAL A 190 -7.77 2.20 8.68
C VAL A 190 -8.76 1.04 8.56
N LEU A 191 -8.54 0.12 7.65
CA LEU A 191 -9.31 -1.13 7.48
C LEU A 191 -8.54 -2.34 8.01
N GLU A 192 -7.20 -2.36 7.82
CA GLU A 192 -6.28 -3.45 8.18
C GLU A 192 -5.52 -3.12 9.48
N GLY A 193 -6.18 -2.64 10.51
CA GLY A 193 -5.52 -2.31 11.78
C GLY A 193 -5.86 -3.32 12.87
N GLU A 194 -4.87 -3.67 13.67
CA GLU A 194 -5.01 -4.58 14.79
C GLU A 194 -6.06 -4.09 15.80
N GLU A 195 -6.94 -4.98 16.26
CA GLU A 195 -7.98 -4.73 17.25
C GLU A 195 -8.90 -3.53 16.96
N MET A 196 -9.15 -3.25 15.69
CA MET A 196 -10.03 -2.15 15.28
C MET A 196 -11.50 -2.58 15.24
N GLY A 197 -12.41 -1.63 15.51
CA GLY A 197 -13.85 -1.82 15.40
C GLY A 197 -14.39 -1.88 13.95
N VAL A 198 -13.65 -2.50 13.04
CA VAL A 198 -14.00 -2.62 11.61
C VAL A 198 -14.72 -3.94 11.38
N ASN A 199 -15.97 -3.86 10.90
CA ASN A 199 -16.78 -5.02 10.47
C ASN A 199 -17.41 -4.68 9.11
N LEU A 200 -16.66 -4.91 8.05
CA LEU A 200 -17.04 -4.67 6.66
C LEU A 200 -16.79 -5.94 5.84
N PRO A 201 -17.40 -6.10 4.65
CA PRO A 201 -17.08 -7.23 3.79
C PRO A 201 -15.58 -7.36 3.54
N GLY A 202 -15.01 -8.53 3.86
CA GLY A 202 -13.58 -8.80 3.78
C GLY A 202 -12.77 -8.43 5.03
N PHE A 203 -13.41 -7.86 6.09
CA PHE A 203 -12.74 -7.42 7.32
C PHE A 203 -13.57 -7.72 8.57
N LYS A 204 -12.90 -8.16 9.64
CA LYS A 204 -13.49 -8.38 10.97
C LYS A 204 -12.49 -8.01 12.05
N GLY A 205 -12.83 -7.03 12.86
CA GLY A 205 -11.94 -6.54 13.91
C GLY A 205 -10.66 -5.87 13.40
N GLY A 206 -10.62 -5.47 12.11
CA GLY A 206 -9.44 -4.99 11.42
C GLY A 206 -8.65 -6.07 10.69
N ASP A 207 -8.89 -7.35 10.99
CA ASP A 207 -8.26 -8.47 10.27
C ASP A 207 -8.95 -8.75 8.95
N ARG A 208 -8.18 -9.20 7.97
CA ARG A 208 -8.71 -9.66 6.68
C ARG A 208 -9.41 -11.02 6.86
N THR A 209 -10.63 -11.15 6.33
CA THR A 209 -11.36 -12.42 6.26
C THR A 209 -11.22 -13.10 4.91
N ASP A 210 -10.71 -12.39 3.91
CA ASP A 210 -10.31 -12.89 2.60
C ASP A 210 -9.12 -12.08 2.05
N ILE A 211 -8.55 -12.51 0.92
CA ILE A 211 -7.45 -11.80 0.25
C ILE A 211 -7.90 -11.08 -1.03
N GLU A 212 -9.20 -11.01 -1.27
CA GLU A 212 -9.75 -10.44 -2.50
C GLU A 212 -9.67 -8.91 -2.51
N LEU A 213 -9.59 -8.33 -3.71
CA LEU A 213 -9.82 -6.90 -3.87
C LEU A 213 -11.29 -6.59 -3.52
N PRO A 214 -11.58 -5.53 -2.74
CA PRO A 214 -12.95 -5.20 -2.37
C PRO A 214 -13.90 -5.14 -3.57
N ALA A 215 -15.07 -5.78 -3.43
CA ALA A 215 -16.00 -6.04 -4.54
C ALA A 215 -16.38 -4.79 -5.35
N ILE A 216 -16.61 -3.65 -4.68
CA ILE A 216 -17.00 -2.41 -5.36
C ILE A 216 -15.89 -1.87 -6.28
N GLN A 217 -14.63 -2.03 -5.89
CA GLN A 217 -13.48 -1.64 -6.72
C GLN A 217 -13.38 -2.56 -7.95
N ARG A 218 -13.50 -3.87 -7.74
CA ARG A 218 -13.48 -4.88 -8.80
C ARG A 218 -14.61 -4.69 -9.81
N GLU A 219 -15.81 -4.37 -9.32
CA GLU A 219 -16.97 -4.06 -10.17
C GLU A 219 -16.74 -2.84 -11.05
N LEU A 220 -16.14 -1.77 -10.50
CA LEU A 220 -15.84 -0.56 -11.26
C LEU A 220 -14.73 -0.80 -12.28
N ILE A 221 -13.65 -1.51 -11.94
CA ILE A 221 -12.59 -1.93 -12.87
C ILE A 221 -13.19 -2.74 -14.03
N SER A 222 -14.04 -3.72 -13.71
CA SER A 222 -14.71 -4.54 -14.73
C SER A 222 -15.63 -3.72 -15.63
N ALA A 223 -16.33 -2.72 -15.08
CA ALA A 223 -17.19 -1.83 -15.87
C ALA A 223 -16.38 -0.91 -16.79
N LEU A 224 -15.28 -0.35 -16.32
CA LEU A 224 -14.35 0.44 -17.13
C LEU A 224 -13.75 -0.40 -18.27
N HIS A 225 -13.33 -1.64 -17.98
CA HIS A 225 -12.83 -2.56 -19.01
C HIS A 225 -13.89 -2.87 -20.07
N ARG A 226 -15.14 -3.20 -19.67
CA ARG A 226 -16.25 -3.41 -20.61
C ARG A 226 -16.57 -2.18 -21.45
N ALA A 227 -16.33 -0.99 -20.92
CA ALA A 227 -16.45 0.29 -21.64
C ALA A 227 -15.24 0.59 -22.56
N GLY A 228 -14.31 -0.36 -22.72
CA GLY A 228 -13.14 -0.25 -23.60
C GLY A 228 -12.03 0.66 -23.06
N LYS A 229 -12.00 0.94 -21.75
CA LYS A 229 -10.95 1.76 -21.17
C LYS A 229 -9.66 0.98 -20.95
N LYS A 230 -8.51 1.59 -21.29
CA LYS A 230 -7.19 1.11 -20.89
C LYS A 230 -6.96 1.46 -19.43
N ILE A 231 -6.75 0.46 -18.60
CA ILE A 231 -6.66 0.65 -17.14
C ILE A 231 -5.25 0.31 -16.68
N ILE A 232 -4.64 1.23 -15.94
CA ILE A 232 -3.44 0.99 -15.16
C ILE A 232 -3.85 0.93 -13.70
N LEU A 233 -3.70 -0.23 -13.07
CA LEU A 233 -4.04 -0.45 -11.68
C LEU A 233 -2.84 -0.09 -10.79
N VAL A 234 -3.01 0.86 -9.87
CA VAL A 234 -2.07 1.18 -8.81
C VAL A 234 -2.62 0.61 -7.52
N ASN A 235 -2.14 -0.58 -7.12
CA ASN A 235 -2.63 -1.26 -5.93
C ASN A 235 -1.86 -0.82 -4.69
N CYS A 236 -2.58 -0.24 -3.72
CA CYS A 236 -2.06 0.17 -2.42
C CYS A 236 -2.60 -0.77 -1.34
N SER A 237 -1.72 -1.59 -0.76
CA SER A 237 -2.09 -2.56 0.29
C SER A 237 -0.87 -2.91 1.14
N GLY A 238 -1.05 -3.20 2.43
CA GLY A 238 0.01 -3.69 3.30
C GLY A 238 0.28 -5.18 3.13
N SER A 239 -0.72 -5.92 2.63
CA SER A 239 -0.69 -7.37 2.39
C SER A 239 -0.92 -7.70 0.90
N PRO A 240 -0.57 -8.92 0.45
CA PRO A 240 -0.93 -9.40 -0.89
C PRO A 240 -2.44 -9.41 -1.10
N ILE A 241 -2.87 -9.00 -2.28
CA ILE A 241 -4.26 -9.06 -2.73
C ILE A 241 -4.34 -10.01 -3.92
N ALA A 242 -5.37 -10.84 -3.96
CA ALA A 242 -5.69 -11.69 -5.11
C ALA A 242 -6.22 -10.82 -6.26
N LEU A 243 -5.40 -10.65 -7.28
CA LEU A 243 -5.65 -9.77 -8.43
C LEU A 243 -5.84 -10.54 -9.75
N GLU A 244 -6.23 -11.81 -9.69
CA GLU A 244 -6.35 -12.63 -10.91
C GLU A 244 -7.33 -12.02 -11.93
N PRO A 245 -8.53 -11.52 -11.58
CA PRO A 245 -9.39 -10.84 -12.53
C PRO A 245 -8.76 -9.56 -13.10
N GLU A 246 -8.02 -8.82 -12.30
CA GLU A 246 -7.38 -7.57 -12.68
C GLU A 246 -6.25 -7.80 -13.69
N THR A 247 -5.57 -8.95 -13.68
CA THR A 247 -4.57 -9.30 -14.71
C THR A 247 -5.16 -9.41 -16.12
N LYS A 248 -6.49 -9.59 -16.22
CA LYS A 248 -7.22 -9.66 -17.51
C LYS A 248 -7.87 -8.34 -17.88
N ASN A 249 -8.20 -7.52 -16.89
CA ASN A 249 -8.98 -6.30 -17.06
C ASN A 249 -8.10 -5.03 -17.14
N CYS A 250 -6.82 -5.13 -16.75
CA CYS A 250 -5.89 -4.00 -16.73
C CYS A 250 -4.70 -4.23 -17.65
N GLU A 251 -4.23 -3.18 -18.30
CA GLU A 251 -3.03 -3.20 -19.16
C GLU A 251 -1.74 -3.34 -18.33
N ALA A 252 -1.75 -2.80 -17.11
CA ALA A 252 -0.64 -2.89 -16.18
C ALA A 252 -1.11 -2.84 -14.72
N ILE A 253 -0.34 -3.48 -13.83
CA ILE A 253 -0.55 -3.46 -12.38
C ILE A 253 0.74 -2.98 -11.72
N LEU A 254 0.65 -1.91 -10.93
CA LEU A 254 1.74 -1.40 -10.10
C LEU A 254 1.41 -1.68 -8.63
N GLN A 255 2.20 -2.52 -7.97
CA GLN A 255 2.10 -2.74 -6.53
C GLN A 255 2.86 -1.63 -5.80
N ALA A 256 2.12 -0.68 -5.24
CA ALA A 256 2.68 0.50 -4.59
C ALA A 256 2.82 0.35 -3.06
N TRP A 257 2.29 -0.72 -2.49
CA TRP A 257 2.22 -0.94 -1.04
C TRP A 257 1.51 0.22 -0.32
N TYR A 258 1.88 0.54 0.92
CA TYR A 258 1.50 1.78 1.57
C TYR A 258 2.64 2.79 1.37
N PRO A 259 2.55 3.66 0.35
CA PRO A 259 3.64 4.55 0.02
C PRO A 259 3.78 5.67 1.05
N GLY A 260 5.01 6.14 1.25
CA GLY A 260 5.31 7.27 2.11
C GLY A 260 4.99 8.62 1.45
N GLN A 261 5.59 9.69 1.99
CA GLN A 261 5.34 11.09 1.60
C GLN A 261 5.51 11.34 0.09
N GLN A 262 6.47 10.71 -0.55
CA GLN A 262 6.77 10.85 -1.99
C GLN A 262 6.10 9.78 -2.87
N GLY A 263 5.15 9.02 -2.32
CA GLY A 263 4.51 7.91 -3.03
C GLY A 263 3.88 8.30 -4.36
N GLY A 264 3.15 9.42 -4.38
CA GLY A 264 2.56 9.93 -5.64
C GLY A 264 3.61 10.30 -6.69
N THR A 265 4.74 10.87 -6.28
CA THR A 265 5.88 11.17 -7.17
C THR A 265 6.48 9.88 -7.72
N ALA A 266 6.80 8.93 -6.87
CA ALA A 266 7.38 7.64 -7.27
C ALA A 266 6.49 6.87 -8.26
N VAL A 267 5.17 6.83 -8.00
CA VAL A 267 4.19 6.23 -8.92
C VAL A 267 4.18 6.97 -10.26
N ALA A 268 4.16 8.31 -10.27
CA ALA A 268 4.18 9.09 -11.49
C ALA A 268 5.47 8.86 -12.30
N GLU A 269 6.65 8.88 -11.68
CA GLU A 269 7.93 8.64 -12.33
C GLU A 269 7.99 7.26 -13.02
N VAL A 270 7.42 6.23 -12.37
CA VAL A 270 7.28 4.92 -13.02
C VAL A 270 6.31 4.98 -14.19
N LEU A 271 5.10 5.55 -14.01
CA LEU A 271 4.06 5.57 -15.04
C LEU A 271 4.49 6.37 -16.30
N PHE A 272 5.23 7.46 -16.11
CA PHE A 272 5.73 8.28 -17.22
C PHE A 272 7.10 7.81 -17.75
N GLY A 273 7.70 6.83 -17.10
CA GLY A 273 8.95 6.23 -17.53
C GLY A 273 10.20 7.02 -17.14
N ASP A 274 10.10 8.00 -16.25
CA ASP A 274 11.25 8.73 -15.72
C ASP A 274 12.13 7.81 -14.83
N TYR A 275 11.50 6.81 -14.21
CA TYR A 275 12.17 5.76 -13.44
C TYR A 275 11.85 4.37 -14.00
N ASN A 276 12.89 3.57 -14.27
CA ASN A 276 12.72 2.17 -14.66
C ASN A 276 12.56 1.30 -13.41
N PRO A 277 11.40 0.64 -13.19
CA PRO A 277 11.16 -0.12 -11.96
C PRO A 277 12.12 -1.32 -11.85
N GLY A 278 12.79 -1.45 -10.70
CA GLY A 278 13.65 -2.57 -10.34
C GLY A 278 13.15 -3.34 -9.10
N GLY A 279 11.97 -3.00 -8.58
CA GLY A 279 11.37 -3.65 -7.42
C GLY A 279 10.97 -5.10 -7.68
N ARG A 280 11.07 -5.94 -6.66
CA ARG A 280 10.64 -7.34 -6.69
C ARG A 280 9.70 -7.62 -5.53
N LEU A 281 8.68 -8.46 -5.75
CA LEU A 281 7.70 -8.82 -4.72
C LEU A 281 8.38 -9.59 -3.58
N PRO A 282 8.31 -9.10 -2.33
CA PRO A 282 8.93 -9.75 -1.18
C PRO A 282 8.07 -10.89 -0.59
N VAL A 283 6.96 -11.22 -1.25
CA VAL A 283 6.00 -12.25 -0.84
C VAL A 283 5.39 -12.93 -2.06
N THR A 284 4.81 -14.12 -1.86
CA THR A 284 4.05 -14.83 -2.89
C THR A 284 2.64 -14.24 -2.99
N PHE A 285 2.16 -13.92 -4.18
CA PHE A 285 0.78 -13.50 -4.44
C PHE A 285 -0.05 -14.70 -4.89
N TYR A 286 -1.07 -15.02 -4.11
CA TYR A 286 -2.01 -16.10 -4.43
C TYR A 286 -3.04 -15.64 -5.46
N ARG A 287 -3.62 -16.61 -6.21
CA ARG A 287 -4.68 -16.30 -7.19
C ARG A 287 -5.99 -15.94 -6.51
N ASN A 288 -6.34 -16.69 -5.48
CA ASN A 288 -7.56 -16.54 -4.70
C ASN A 288 -7.46 -17.34 -3.39
N MET A 289 -8.49 -17.29 -2.57
CA MET A 289 -8.57 -17.99 -1.28
C MET A 289 -8.40 -19.52 -1.37
N SER A 290 -8.75 -20.15 -2.49
CA SER A 290 -8.65 -21.62 -2.62
C SER A 290 -7.21 -22.13 -2.63
N GLN A 291 -6.23 -21.28 -2.82
CA GLN A 291 -4.81 -21.63 -2.72
C GLN A 291 -4.25 -21.57 -1.29
N LEU A 292 -5.03 -21.06 -0.34
CA LEU A 292 -4.62 -21.00 1.05
C LEU A 292 -5.15 -22.23 1.80
N PRO A 293 -4.35 -22.86 2.67
CA PRO A 293 -4.84 -23.82 3.66
C PRO A 293 -5.82 -23.15 4.63
N ASP A 294 -6.52 -23.99 5.41
CA ASP A 294 -7.39 -23.49 6.48
C ASP A 294 -6.66 -22.50 7.40
N PHE A 295 -7.35 -21.49 7.87
CA PHE A 295 -6.77 -20.43 8.70
C PHE A 295 -6.18 -20.97 10.01
N GLU A 296 -6.81 -22.00 10.59
CA GLU A 296 -6.36 -22.67 11.84
C GLU A 296 -5.27 -23.72 11.61
N ASP A 297 -4.96 -24.07 10.36
CA ASP A 297 -3.84 -24.95 10.03
C ASP A 297 -2.52 -24.19 10.04
N TYR A 298 -1.71 -24.37 11.07
CA TYR A 298 -0.39 -23.73 11.22
C TYR A 298 0.76 -24.43 10.50
N ASN A 299 0.48 -25.54 9.79
CA ASN A 299 1.50 -26.20 8.98
C ASN A 299 1.90 -25.30 7.80
N MET A 300 3.18 -25.34 7.43
CA MET A 300 3.69 -24.59 6.29
C MET A 300 3.38 -25.24 4.93
N THR A 301 2.92 -26.47 4.92
CA THR A 301 2.57 -27.21 3.70
C THR A 301 1.60 -26.40 2.84
N GLY A 302 1.92 -26.25 1.55
CA GLY A 302 1.12 -25.49 0.60
C GLY A 302 1.22 -23.96 0.74
N ARG A 303 2.02 -23.44 1.68
CA ARG A 303 2.17 -22.00 1.91
C ARG A 303 3.44 -21.46 1.28
N THR A 304 3.39 -20.26 0.73
CA THR A 304 4.49 -19.49 0.16
C THR A 304 5.30 -20.22 -0.92
N TYR A 305 6.21 -19.54 -1.58
CA TYR A 305 7.13 -20.11 -2.58
C TYR A 305 7.98 -21.29 -2.05
N ARG A 306 8.08 -21.43 -0.72
CA ARG A 306 8.88 -22.48 -0.09
C ARG A 306 8.22 -23.86 -0.14
N TYR A 307 6.90 -23.91 0.03
CA TYR A 307 6.16 -25.18 0.17
C TYR A 307 4.98 -25.31 -0.80
N MET A 308 4.68 -24.26 -1.56
CA MET A 308 3.57 -24.25 -2.51
C MET A 308 3.92 -25.08 -3.76
N THR A 309 3.05 -26.00 -4.13
CA THR A 309 3.17 -26.83 -5.34
C THR A 309 2.34 -26.29 -6.51
N GLN A 310 1.32 -25.49 -6.21
CA GLN A 310 0.49 -24.83 -7.21
C GLN A 310 1.17 -23.57 -7.74
N GLN A 311 0.87 -23.20 -8.99
CA GLN A 311 1.34 -21.95 -9.58
C GLN A 311 0.66 -20.75 -8.91
N PRO A 312 1.38 -19.85 -8.23
CA PRO A 312 0.80 -18.62 -7.68
C PRO A 312 0.37 -17.64 -8.77
N LEU A 313 -0.30 -16.56 -8.41
CA LEU A 313 -0.56 -15.46 -9.33
C LEU A 313 0.74 -14.77 -9.74
N PHE A 314 1.50 -14.33 -8.74
CA PHE A 314 2.87 -13.85 -8.92
C PHE A 314 3.81 -14.53 -7.92
N PRO A 315 4.92 -15.10 -8.39
CA PRO A 315 5.87 -15.76 -7.50
C PRO A 315 6.62 -14.76 -6.61
N PHE A 316 7.15 -15.24 -5.51
CA PHE A 316 8.11 -14.48 -4.70
C PHE A 316 9.30 -14.03 -5.57
N GLY A 317 9.75 -12.81 -5.38
CA GLY A 317 10.87 -12.25 -6.15
C GLY A 317 10.50 -11.75 -7.55
N TYR A 318 9.24 -11.88 -7.99
CA TYR A 318 8.77 -11.43 -9.30
C TYR A 318 8.69 -9.90 -9.39
N GLY A 319 8.98 -9.38 -10.58
CA GLY A 319 8.77 -7.99 -10.96
C GLY A 319 9.21 -7.76 -12.40
N LEU A 320 8.61 -6.73 -13.03
CA LEU A 320 8.91 -6.33 -14.40
C LEU A 320 9.86 -5.13 -14.41
N SER A 321 10.50 -4.91 -15.55
CA SER A 321 11.34 -3.76 -15.86
C SER A 321 10.98 -3.24 -17.25
N TYR A 322 11.33 -2.00 -17.56
CA TYR A 322 11.23 -1.45 -18.92
C TYR A 322 12.40 -1.88 -19.82
N THR A 323 13.27 -2.77 -19.32
CA THR A 323 14.32 -3.42 -20.08
C THR A 323 14.30 -4.92 -19.85
N THR A 324 15.12 -5.68 -20.58
CA THR A 324 15.19 -7.14 -20.51
C THR A 324 16.54 -7.57 -19.99
N PHE A 325 16.57 -8.57 -19.10
CA PHE A 325 17.80 -9.13 -18.55
C PHE A 325 17.91 -10.61 -18.90
N ASP A 326 19.03 -11.00 -19.48
CA ASP A 326 19.36 -12.38 -19.84
C ASP A 326 20.41 -12.93 -18.88
N TYR A 327 20.15 -14.10 -18.37
CA TYR A 327 21.04 -14.81 -17.43
C TYR A 327 21.92 -15.80 -18.16
N GLY A 328 23.22 -15.68 -17.98
CA GLY A 328 24.19 -16.66 -18.45
C GLY A 328 24.21 -17.92 -17.56
N LYS A 329 25.12 -18.81 -17.86
CA LYS A 329 25.28 -20.07 -17.11
C LYS A 329 25.78 -19.78 -15.69
N LEU A 330 25.15 -20.45 -14.71
CA LEU A 330 25.65 -20.49 -13.32
C LEU A 330 26.99 -21.22 -13.27
N SER A 331 27.97 -20.65 -12.58
CA SER A 331 29.26 -21.29 -12.27
C SER A 331 29.45 -21.37 -10.75
N LEU A 332 29.99 -22.49 -10.29
CA LEU A 332 30.42 -22.73 -8.91
C LEU A 332 31.94 -22.87 -8.90
N ASP A 333 32.60 -22.36 -7.87
CA ASP A 333 34.05 -22.55 -7.69
C ASP A 333 34.43 -23.96 -7.26
N LYS A 334 33.50 -24.66 -6.58
CA LYS A 334 33.65 -26.04 -6.11
C LYS A 334 32.31 -26.81 -6.26
N GLU A 335 32.39 -28.09 -6.56
CA GLU A 335 31.22 -29.01 -6.53
C GLU A 335 31.09 -29.68 -5.14
N GLN A 336 32.09 -29.54 -4.27
CA GLN A 336 32.14 -30.16 -2.96
C GLN A 336 32.90 -29.25 -1.99
N ILE A 337 32.31 -29.02 -0.82
CA ILE A 337 32.89 -28.24 0.28
C ILE A 337 32.78 -29.00 1.60
N LYS A 338 33.59 -28.65 2.58
CA LYS A 338 33.44 -29.11 3.97
C LYS A 338 32.58 -28.16 4.76
N GLN A 339 32.00 -28.66 5.86
CA GLN A 339 31.33 -27.78 6.82
C GLN A 339 32.30 -26.66 7.28
N GLY A 340 31.77 -25.40 7.25
CA GLY A 340 32.58 -24.20 7.55
C GLY A 340 33.38 -23.64 6.37
N GLU A 341 33.38 -24.29 5.21
CA GLU A 341 33.96 -23.72 3.99
C GLU A 341 32.92 -22.93 3.20
N PRO A 342 33.24 -21.73 2.67
CA PRO A 342 32.36 -20.98 1.82
C PRO A 342 32.24 -21.61 0.44
N LEU A 343 31.06 -21.42 -0.19
CA LEU A 343 30.80 -21.71 -1.59
C LEU A 343 30.69 -20.41 -2.38
N LYS A 344 31.53 -20.23 -3.39
CA LYS A 344 31.43 -19.10 -4.30
C LYS A 344 30.67 -19.48 -5.58
N LEU A 345 29.82 -18.58 -6.02
CA LEU A 345 29.12 -18.74 -7.28
C LEU A 345 29.10 -17.43 -8.07
N ALA A 346 28.99 -17.54 -9.37
CA ALA A 346 28.86 -16.41 -10.25
C ALA A 346 27.86 -16.69 -11.38
N VAL A 347 27.18 -15.63 -11.80
CA VAL A 347 26.30 -15.62 -12.97
C VAL A 347 26.47 -14.30 -13.74
N SER A 348 26.62 -14.39 -15.05
CA SER A 348 26.61 -13.20 -15.89
C SER A 348 25.15 -12.76 -16.14
N VAL A 349 24.86 -11.47 -15.97
CA VAL A 349 23.56 -10.88 -16.30
C VAL A 349 23.77 -9.79 -17.32
N THR A 350 23.09 -9.91 -18.45
CA THR A 350 23.16 -8.98 -19.57
C THR A 350 21.85 -8.20 -19.69
N ASN A 351 21.94 -6.87 -19.71
CA ASN A 351 20.81 -6.05 -20.13
C ASN A 351 20.73 -6.05 -21.66
N SER A 352 19.84 -6.85 -22.21
CA SER A 352 19.63 -6.98 -23.66
C SER A 352 18.63 -5.97 -24.24
N GLY A 353 18.03 -5.14 -23.40
CA GLY A 353 17.13 -4.08 -23.84
C GLY A 353 17.85 -2.77 -24.14
N GLN A 354 17.05 -1.71 -24.37
CA GLN A 354 17.53 -0.40 -24.81
C GLN A 354 17.56 0.68 -23.71
N ARG A 355 17.19 0.30 -22.47
CA ARG A 355 17.18 1.20 -21.32
C ARG A 355 18.09 0.65 -20.22
N ASP A 356 18.75 1.54 -19.52
CA ASP A 356 19.44 1.20 -18.30
C ASP A 356 18.44 0.68 -17.27
N GLY A 357 18.86 -0.27 -16.44
CA GLY A 357 17.97 -0.84 -15.43
C GLY A 357 18.71 -1.53 -14.30
N GLU A 358 17.93 -1.88 -13.29
CA GLU A 358 18.42 -2.64 -12.15
C GLU A 358 17.76 -4.01 -12.11
N GLU A 359 18.58 -5.04 -11.91
CA GLU A 359 18.13 -6.41 -11.72
C GLU A 359 18.41 -6.87 -10.29
N VAL A 360 17.53 -7.70 -9.74
CA VAL A 360 17.71 -8.35 -8.44
C VAL A 360 17.98 -9.82 -8.65
N VAL A 361 19.27 -10.17 -8.64
CA VAL A 361 19.72 -11.55 -8.76
C VAL A 361 19.52 -12.28 -7.44
N GLN A 362 18.79 -13.39 -7.45
CA GLN A 362 18.34 -14.13 -6.27
C GLN A 362 18.94 -15.53 -6.28
N VAL A 363 19.45 -15.98 -5.13
CA VAL A 363 20.07 -17.30 -4.94
C VAL A 363 19.21 -18.12 -4.00
N TYR A 364 18.81 -19.31 -4.43
CA TYR A 364 17.99 -20.24 -3.66
C TYR A 364 18.73 -21.55 -3.45
N LEU A 365 18.50 -22.19 -2.31
CA LEU A 365 18.97 -23.54 -2.00
C LEU A 365 17.82 -24.47 -1.71
N LYS A 366 18.04 -25.76 -2.02
CA LYS A 366 17.24 -26.91 -1.61
C LYS A 366 18.16 -28.05 -1.20
N LYS A 367 17.92 -28.67 -0.05
CA LYS A 367 18.57 -29.91 0.36
C LYS A 367 17.85 -31.10 -0.29
N GLN A 368 18.55 -31.93 -1.07
CA GLN A 368 17.93 -32.95 -1.91
C GLN A 368 17.30 -34.10 -1.11
N ASP A 369 17.91 -34.44 0.03
CA ASP A 369 17.49 -35.53 0.92
C ASP A 369 16.49 -35.10 2.02
N ASP A 370 16.02 -33.87 1.96
CA ASP A 370 14.98 -33.33 2.87
C ASP A 370 13.64 -33.28 2.13
N ALA A 371 12.88 -34.38 2.19
CA ALA A 371 11.60 -34.50 1.49
C ALA A 371 10.48 -33.64 2.09
N GLU A 372 10.55 -33.37 3.38
CA GLU A 372 9.56 -32.53 4.10
C GLU A 372 9.98 -31.06 4.18
N GLY A 373 11.21 -30.77 3.86
CA GLY A 373 11.76 -29.43 3.84
C GLY A 373 11.23 -28.56 2.70
N PRO A 374 11.61 -27.29 2.69
CA PRO A 374 11.18 -26.36 1.65
C PRO A 374 11.69 -26.75 0.27
N GLY A 375 10.81 -26.63 -0.75
CA GLY A 375 11.18 -26.83 -2.14
C GLY A 375 12.30 -25.92 -2.64
N LYS A 376 12.43 -24.75 -2.06
CA LYS A 376 13.54 -23.79 -2.20
C LYS A 376 13.50 -22.73 -1.11
N THR A 377 14.66 -22.19 -0.75
CA THR A 377 14.76 -21.09 0.22
C THR A 377 15.74 -20.05 -0.28
N LEU A 378 15.32 -18.77 -0.31
CA LEU A 378 16.20 -17.65 -0.63
C LEU A 378 17.34 -17.58 0.39
N ARG A 379 18.59 -17.52 -0.09
CA ARG A 379 19.79 -17.48 0.75
C ARG A 379 20.62 -16.22 0.54
N ALA A 380 20.60 -15.69 -0.67
CA ALA A 380 21.26 -14.43 -0.98
C ALA A 380 20.55 -13.70 -2.11
N PHE A 381 20.76 -12.40 -2.19
CA PHE A 381 20.34 -11.59 -3.33
C PHE A 381 21.26 -10.37 -3.49
N LYS A 382 21.35 -9.88 -4.71
CA LYS A 382 22.03 -8.61 -5.02
C LYS A 382 21.21 -7.82 -6.03
N ARG A 383 21.01 -6.52 -5.75
CA ARG A 383 20.52 -5.56 -6.72
C ARG A 383 21.71 -4.96 -7.45
N VAL A 384 21.70 -5.05 -8.78
CA VAL A 384 22.78 -4.60 -9.65
C VAL A 384 22.24 -3.69 -10.76
N TYR A 385 22.90 -2.55 -10.94
CA TYR A 385 22.64 -1.66 -12.06
C TYR A 385 23.40 -2.13 -13.29
N ILE A 386 22.69 -2.24 -14.43
CA ILE A 386 23.25 -2.74 -15.69
C ILE A 386 22.84 -1.78 -16.81
N PRO A 387 23.79 -1.02 -17.40
CA PRO A 387 23.49 -0.18 -18.55
C PRO A 387 23.00 -0.99 -19.76
N ALA A 388 22.22 -0.37 -20.62
CA ALA A 388 21.71 -0.98 -21.86
C ALA A 388 22.84 -1.59 -22.69
N GLY A 389 22.65 -2.82 -23.15
CA GLY A 389 23.63 -3.56 -23.95
C GLY A 389 24.89 -4.01 -23.18
N LYS A 390 24.94 -3.88 -21.85
CA LYS A 390 26.07 -4.30 -21.03
C LYS A 390 25.78 -5.55 -20.22
N SER A 391 26.86 -6.24 -19.82
CA SER A 391 26.84 -7.39 -18.95
C SER A 391 27.61 -7.13 -17.66
N VAL A 392 27.15 -7.70 -16.55
CA VAL A 392 27.82 -7.67 -15.27
C VAL A 392 27.92 -9.11 -14.74
N ASN A 393 29.11 -9.48 -14.24
CA ASN A 393 29.28 -10.74 -13.53
C ASN A 393 28.86 -10.52 -12.07
N VAL A 394 27.84 -11.24 -11.62
CA VAL A 394 27.30 -11.14 -10.25
C VAL A 394 27.80 -12.34 -9.45
N GLU A 395 28.60 -12.04 -8.45
CA GLU A 395 29.26 -13.04 -7.60
C GLU A 395 28.63 -13.07 -6.21
N PHE A 396 28.53 -14.25 -5.62
CA PHE A 396 28.12 -14.46 -4.24
C PHE A 396 29.14 -15.34 -3.53
N ASP A 397 29.31 -15.10 -2.24
CA ASP A 397 30.13 -15.87 -1.32
C ASP A 397 29.20 -16.37 -0.21
N LEU A 398 28.71 -17.60 -0.34
CA LEU A 398 27.81 -18.21 0.63
C LEU A 398 28.63 -18.80 1.76
N LYS A 399 28.38 -18.30 2.96
CA LYS A 399 29.05 -18.73 4.20
C LYS A 399 28.09 -19.53 5.07
N ASP A 400 28.53 -19.84 6.28
CA ASP A 400 27.76 -20.69 7.20
C ASP A 400 26.30 -20.32 7.29
N LYS A 401 25.97 -19.03 7.48
CA LYS A 401 24.58 -18.56 7.64
C LYS A 401 23.72 -18.77 6.39
N GLU A 402 24.28 -18.58 5.22
CA GLU A 402 23.58 -18.82 3.95
C GLU A 402 23.43 -20.32 3.65
N LEU A 403 24.36 -21.16 4.18
CA LEU A 403 24.40 -22.61 3.99
C LEU A 403 23.66 -23.39 5.09
N GLU A 404 23.25 -22.74 6.19
CA GLU A 404 22.47 -23.38 7.26
C GLU A 404 21.18 -24.01 6.74
N TRP A 405 20.85 -25.17 7.29
CA TRP A 405 19.59 -25.88 7.09
C TRP A 405 19.02 -26.32 8.42
N TRP A 406 17.71 -26.51 8.49
CA TRP A 406 17.08 -27.02 9.70
C TRP A 406 17.49 -28.46 9.95
N ASP A 407 18.10 -28.74 11.08
CA ASP A 407 18.43 -30.08 11.52
C ASP A 407 17.42 -30.54 12.61
N ALA A 408 16.54 -31.47 12.23
CA ALA A 408 15.51 -31.99 13.10
C ALA A 408 16.07 -32.76 14.32
N GLN A 409 17.29 -33.32 14.21
CA GLN A 409 17.90 -34.06 15.32
C GLN A 409 18.38 -33.14 16.44
N SER A 410 19.05 -32.06 16.08
CA SER A 410 19.51 -31.07 17.06
C SER A 410 18.50 -29.95 17.32
N ASN A 411 17.40 -29.91 16.59
CA ASN A 411 16.37 -28.87 16.66
C ASN A 411 16.95 -27.45 16.49
N THR A 412 17.88 -27.28 15.56
CA THR A 412 18.54 -26.00 15.30
C THR A 412 18.87 -25.80 13.81
N MET A 413 19.12 -24.53 13.41
CA MET A 413 19.74 -24.21 12.14
C MET A 413 21.24 -24.44 12.22
N ARG A 414 21.81 -25.23 11.29
CA ARG A 414 23.24 -25.44 11.16
C ARG A 414 23.63 -25.86 9.73
N VAL A 415 24.90 -25.79 9.40
CA VAL A 415 25.42 -26.34 8.15
C VAL A 415 25.35 -27.87 8.23
N CYS A 416 24.45 -28.47 7.43
CA CYS A 416 24.22 -29.92 7.41
C CYS A 416 24.95 -30.56 6.22
N ALA A 417 25.62 -31.69 6.45
CA ALA A 417 26.16 -32.50 5.37
C ALA A 417 25.01 -33.01 4.45
N GLY A 418 25.31 -33.20 3.17
CA GLY A 418 24.34 -33.68 2.19
C GLY A 418 24.50 -33.06 0.82
N LYS A 419 23.56 -33.41 -0.09
CA LYS A 419 23.49 -32.85 -1.44
C LYS A 419 22.52 -31.69 -1.51
N TYR A 420 22.92 -30.64 -2.20
CA TYR A 420 22.13 -29.43 -2.36
C TYR A 420 21.96 -29.05 -3.82
N ASP A 421 20.73 -28.63 -4.18
CA ASP A 421 20.49 -27.86 -5.40
C ASP A 421 20.71 -26.38 -5.11
N ILE A 422 21.40 -25.70 -5.99
CA ILE A 422 21.56 -24.25 -5.99
C ILE A 422 20.91 -23.66 -7.24
N MET A 423 20.11 -22.64 -7.06
CA MET A 423 19.33 -22.03 -8.12
C MET A 423 19.53 -20.52 -8.11
N VAL A 424 19.73 -19.92 -9.28
CA VAL A 424 19.95 -18.47 -9.41
C VAL A 424 19.09 -17.88 -10.52
N GLY A 425 18.40 -16.79 -10.24
CA GLY A 425 17.57 -16.14 -11.24
C GLY A 425 16.85 -14.89 -10.72
N ARG A 426 15.84 -14.45 -11.49
CA ARG A 426 15.11 -13.21 -11.24
C ARG A 426 13.89 -13.36 -10.34
N SER A 427 13.42 -14.57 -10.11
CA SER A 427 12.30 -14.88 -9.23
C SER A 427 12.38 -16.31 -8.70
N SER A 428 11.48 -16.70 -7.81
CA SER A 428 11.36 -18.07 -7.30
C SER A 428 10.72 -19.05 -8.29
N GLN A 429 10.28 -18.59 -9.47
CA GLN A 429 9.65 -19.44 -10.48
C GLN A 429 10.69 -20.32 -11.18
N ASP A 430 10.41 -21.60 -11.33
CA ASP A 430 11.38 -22.58 -11.81
C ASP A 430 11.96 -22.26 -13.20
N GLN A 431 11.15 -21.70 -14.09
CA GLN A 431 11.59 -21.28 -15.43
C GLN A 431 12.54 -20.10 -15.44
N ASP A 432 12.59 -19.31 -14.35
CA ASP A 432 13.46 -18.15 -14.19
C ASP A 432 14.83 -18.49 -13.59
N LEU A 433 15.07 -19.78 -13.27
CA LEU A 433 16.20 -20.22 -12.47
C LEU A 433 17.22 -21.03 -13.27
N GLN A 434 18.48 -20.59 -13.28
CA GLN A 434 19.65 -21.41 -13.60
C GLN A 434 19.91 -22.38 -12.46
N ARG A 435 20.30 -23.63 -12.72
CA ARG A 435 20.46 -24.67 -11.72
C ARG A 435 21.87 -25.24 -11.70
N GLY A 436 22.33 -25.59 -10.52
CA GLY A 436 23.53 -26.33 -10.23
C GLY A 436 23.34 -27.21 -8.99
N SER A 437 24.34 -27.98 -8.64
CA SER A 437 24.33 -28.79 -7.41
C SER A 437 25.73 -28.84 -6.80
N PHE A 438 25.79 -29.05 -5.49
CA PHE A 438 27.04 -29.24 -4.74
C PHE A 438 26.80 -30.17 -3.55
N VAL A 439 27.88 -30.60 -2.93
CA VAL A 439 27.86 -31.47 -1.75
C VAL A 439 28.55 -30.75 -0.58
N ILE A 440 27.96 -30.86 0.61
CA ILE A 440 28.61 -30.51 1.90
C ILE A 440 28.98 -31.82 2.61
N GLU A 441 30.26 -31.97 2.95
CA GLU A 441 30.83 -33.11 3.72
C GLU A 441 30.89 -32.83 5.22
#